data_5bfcda32817fec34646d9799391dcdac
#
_entry.id   5bfcda32817fec34646d9799391dcdac
#
_cell.length_a   1.000
_cell.length_b   1.000
_cell.length_c   1.000
_cell.angle_alpha   90.00
_cell.angle_beta   90.00
_cell.angle_gamma   90.00
#
_symmetry.space_group_name_H-M   'P 1'
#
loop_
_entity.id
_entity.type
_entity.pdbx_description
1 polymer ?
#
loop_
_entity_poly.entity_id
_entity_poly.type
_entity_poly.pdbx_seq_one_letter_code
_entity_poly.pdbx_strand_id
1 'polypeptide(L)'
;MLTAAFFAENQAGIMFAITLCGWAVALLVSLLLRKTVFRGESTPFVMELPPYRMPTLRSILTHTWERGWMYIKKAGTVILAISVILWAALAFPALTEEQSAPFENEIAALDARLTPLSEEIETLKAQLAGASGEEKTAMQQAIDDVSARRAALEERKAEVENALASESVRNTFGGRIGQFVEPVFRPLGFDWRTDVALISGVVAKEAILSTMGTAYSIGETDPDEPDSLSAKLASDSGWSKTTALALMLFVLIYSPCFVTLVVLKNEAGGWRWLFFSMVFNTAVAYAVAYIGTLVGRVLWG
;
A
#
# COMPACT_ATOMS: atom_id res chain seq x y z
N MET A 1 8.03 0.03 -7.13
CA MET A 1 7.62 -1.28 -6.62
C MET A 1 6.79 -2.08 -7.64
N LEU A 2 5.46 -1.84 -7.84
CA LEU A 2 4.63 -2.61 -8.79
C LEU A 2 5.18 -2.63 -10.22
N THR A 3 5.72 -1.52 -10.71
CA THR A 3 6.39 -1.48 -12.03
C THR A 3 7.64 -2.35 -12.09
N ALA A 4 8.40 -2.44 -10.99
CA ALA A 4 9.57 -3.32 -10.91
C ALA A 4 9.15 -4.80 -10.87
N ALA A 5 8.11 -5.13 -10.11
CA ALA A 5 7.63 -6.50 -9.96
C ALA A 5 7.02 -7.08 -11.25
N PHE A 6 6.17 -6.31 -11.93
CA PHE A 6 5.36 -6.81 -13.04
C PHE A 6 5.82 -6.35 -14.44
N PHE A 7 6.63 -5.28 -14.52
CA PHE A 7 7.05 -4.64 -15.77
C PHE A 7 8.57 -4.37 -15.80
N ALA A 8 9.37 -5.29 -15.29
CA ALA A 8 10.82 -5.14 -15.17
C ALA A 8 11.51 -4.71 -16.47
N GLU A 9 11.07 -5.25 -17.63
CA GLU A 9 11.65 -4.96 -18.94
C GLU A 9 11.34 -3.54 -19.46
N ASN A 10 10.24 -2.91 -19.01
CA ASN A 10 9.78 -1.60 -19.52
C ASN A 10 9.23 -0.68 -18.44
N GLN A 11 9.89 -0.61 -17.29
CA GLN A 11 9.47 0.21 -16.16
C GLN A 11 9.25 1.68 -16.52
N ALA A 12 10.24 2.29 -17.19
CA ALA A 12 10.21 3.70 -17.55
C ALA A 12 9.07 4.02 -18.52
N GLY A 13 8.84 3.15 -19.51
CA GLY A 13 7.77 3.30 -20.50
C GLY A 13 6.38 3.23 -19.85
N ILE A 14 6.16 2.27 -18.94
CA ILE A 14 4.89 2.11 -18.22
C ILE A 14 4.64 3.30 -17.28
N MET A 15 5.64 3.74 -16.52
CA MET A 15 5.51 4.91 -15.65
C MET A 15 5.21 6.18 -16.45
N PHE A 16 5.86 6.38 -17.60
CA PHE A 16 5.60 7.50 -18.49
C PHE A 16 4.18 7.45 -19.05
N ALA A 17 3.73 6.30 -19.53
CA ALA A 17 2.38 6.10 -20.05
C ALA A 17 1.30 6.37 -18.97
N ILE A 18 1.48 5.88 -17.75
CA ILE A 18 0.58 6.13 -16.62
C ILE A 18 0.53 7.64 -16.28
N THR A 19 1.67 8.31 -16.29
CA THR A 19 1.74 9.76 -16.04
C THR A 19 0.98 10.56 -17.11
N LEU A 20 1.18 10.22 -18.39
CA LEU A 20 0.44 10.85 -19.50
C LEU A 20 -1.07 10.58 -19.40
N CYS A 21 -1.45 9.35 -19.04
CA CYS A 21 -2.85 9.00 -18.79
C CYS A 21 -3.44 9.89 -17.68
N GLY A 22 -2.71 10.08 -16.57
CA GLY A 22 -3.13 10.98 -15.49
C GLY A 22 -3.37 12.42 -15.97
N TRP A 23 -2.49 12.97 -16.79
CA TRP A 23 -2.67 14.31 -17.37
C TRP A 23 -3.88 14.36 -18.30
N ALA A 24 -4.06 13.39 -19.16
CA ALA A 24 -5.21 13.32 -20.06
C ALA A 24 -6.53 13.25 -19.27
N VAL A 25 -6.60 12.42 -18.23
CA VAL A 25 -7.77 12.33 -17.35
C VAL A 25 -8.02 13.63 -16.63
N ALA A 26 -7.00 14.31 -16.11
CA ALA A 26 -7.13 15.60 -15.42
C ALA A 26 -7.71 16.67 -16.34
N LEU A 27 -7.27 16.74 -17.60
CA LEU A 27 -7.81 17.67 -18.60
C LEU A 27 -9.27 17.34 -18.94
N LEU A 28 -9.59 16.06 -19.18
CA LEU A 28 -10.96 15.63 -19.48
C LEU A 28 -11.92 15.91 -18.34
N VAL A 29 -11.51 15.60 -17.10
CA VAL A 29 -12.30 15.88 -15.89
C VAL A 29 -12.50 17.38 -15.69
N SER A 30 -11.46 18.19 -15.89
CA SER A 30 -11.57 19.64 -15.79
C SER A 30 -12.57 20.20 -16.80
N LEU A 31 -12.53 19.74 -18.06
CA LEU A 31 -13.49 20.12 -19.09
C LEU A 31 -14.92 19.67 -18.75
N LEU A 32 -15.06 18.47 -18.23
CA LEU A 32 -16.35 17.92 -17.81
C LEU A 32 -16.96 18.76 -16.67
N LEU A 33 -16.18 19.01 -15.62
CA LEU A 33 -16.63 19.79 -14.44
C LEU A 33 -16.97 21.21 -14.82
N ARG A 34 -16.17 21.85 -15.70
CA ARG A 34 -16.46 23.19 -16.21
C ARG A 34 -17.79 23.25 -16.96
N LYS A 35 -18.13 22.21 -17.74
CA LYS A 35 -19.39 22.19 -18.53
C LYS A 35 -20.61 21.77 -17.70
N THR A 36 -20.41 21.04 -16.60
CA THR A 36 -21.51 20.45 -15.82
C THR A 36 -21.76 21.15 -14.49
N VAL A 37 -20.74 21.17 -13.62
CA VAL A 37 -20.86 21.61 -12.21
C VAL A 37 -20.57 23.10 -12.06
N PHE A 38 -19.50 23.58 -12.70
CA PHE A 38 -19.03 24.97 -12.57
C PHE A 38 -19.44 25.81 -13.78
N ARG A 39 -20.74 25.88 -14.03
CA ARG A 39 -21.30 26.75 -15.06
C ARG A 39 -21.38 28.19 -14.51
N GLY A 40 -20.49 29.05 -14.95
CA GLY A 40 -20.49 30.46 -14.61
C GLY A 40 -19.83 31.28 -15.71
N GLU A 41 -20.22 32.54 -15.85
CA GLU A 41 -19.52 33.50 -16.69
C GLU A 41 -18.13 33.73 -16.09
N SER A 42 -17.09 33.73 -16.94
CA SER A 42 -15.77 34.17 -16.52
C SER A 42 -15.88 35.65 -16.16
N THR A 43 -15.84 35.97 -14.87
CA THR A 43 -15.72 37.38 -14.45
C THR A 43 -14.49 37.95 -15.13
N PRO A 44 -14.65 39.04 -15.91
CA PRO A 44 -13.50 39.70 -16.52
C PRO A 44 -12.59 40.16 -15.39
N PHE A 45 -11.42 39.59 -15.32
CA PHE A 45 -10.42 39.90 -14.32
C PHE A 45 -9.72 41.20 -14.76
N VAL A 46 -10.33 42.36 -14.40
CA VAL A 46 -9.72 43.67 -14.57
C VAL A 46 -9.14 44.07 -13.22
N MET A 47 -7.91 43.71 -12.96
CA MET A 47 -7.13 44.31 -11.88
C MET A 47 -6.03 45.17 -12.49
N GLU A 48 -5.97 46.43 -12.06
CA GLU A 48 -4.79 47.24 -12.28
C GLU A 48 -3.59 46.51 -11.67
N LEU A 49 -2.55 46.29 -12.47
CA LEU A 49 -1.33 45.66 -11.99
C LEU A 49 -0.70 46.56 -10.93
N PRO A 50 -0.59 46.14 -9.68
CA PRO A 50 0.09 46.93 -8.67
C PRO A 50 1.55 47.10 -9.08
N PRO A 51 2.19 48.26 -8.77
CA PRO A 51 3.57 48.49 -9.12
C PRO A 51 4.47 47.40 -8.53
N TYR A 52 5.31 46.85 -9.37
CA TYR A 52 6.26 45.81 -8.94
C TYR A 52 7.19 46.36 -7.87
N ARG A 53 7.17 45.77 -6.67
CA ARG A 53 8.08 46.08 -5.59
C ARG A 53 8.88 44.85 -5.27
N MET A 54 10.20 44.98 -5.16
CA MET A 54 11.08 43.89 -4.70
C MET A 54 10.67 43.50 -3.27
N PRO A 55 10.33 42.23 -3.04
CA PRO A 55 9.97 41.77 -1.69
C PRO A 55 11.20 41.84 -0.76
N THR A 56 10.98 42.36 0.46
CA THR A 56 12.06 42.36 1.47
C THR A 56 12.29 40.98 2.05
N LEU A 57 13.53 40.63 2.32
CA LEU A 57 13.89 39.33 2.89
C LEU A 57 13.10 39.05 4.20
N ARG A 58 12.92 40.05 5.03
CA ARG A 58 12.13 39.93 6.27
C ARG A 58 10.67 39.57 5.98
N SER A 59 10.04 40.21 5.01
CA SER A 59 8.66 39.90 4.63
C SER A 59 8.53 38.47 4.10
N ILE A 60 9.47 38.05 3.24
CA ILE A 60 9.50 36.67 2.72
C ILE A 60 9.59 35.67 3.87
N LEU A 61 10.57 35.84 4.77
CA LEU A 61 10.79 34.92 5.89
C LEU A 61 9.58 34.87 6.83
N THR A 62 9.00 36.04 7.17
CA THR A 62 7.83 36.10 8.06
C THR A 62 6.62 35.40 7.43
N HIS A 63 6.29 35.71 6.19
CA HIS A 63 5.14 35.09 5.53
C HIS A 63 5.35 33.61 5.25
N THR A 64 6.57 33.20 4.91
CA THR A 64 6.90 31.76 4.74
C THR A 64 6.74 31.02 6.07
N TRP A 65 7.24 31.60 7.17
CA TRP A 65 7.10 31.00 8.49
C TRP A 65 5.64 30.90 8.94
N GLU A 66 4.88 31.97 8.80
CA GLU A 66 3.46 31.98 9.18
C GLU A 66 2.65 30.96 8.37
N ARG A 67 2.86 30.92 7.05
CA ARG A 67 2.18 29.95 6.18
C ARG A 67 2.62 28.51 6.49
N GLY A 68 3.91 28.27 6.66
CA GLY A 68 4.46 26.97 7.04
C GLY A 68 3.92 26.49 8.37
N TRP A 69 3.91 27.35 9.38
CA TRP A 69 3.39 27.02 10.70
C TRP A 69 1.88 26.72 10.70
N MET A 70 1.09 27.51 9.99
CA MET A 70 -0.33 27.23 9.82
C MET A 70 -0.58 25.89 9.13
N TYR A 71 0.22 25.54 8.13
CA TYR A 71 0.14 24.26 7.46
C TYR A 71 0.47 23.10 8.42
N ILE A 72 1.60 23.17 9.12
CA ILE A 72 2.02 22.16 10.09
C ILE A 72 0.96 21.96 11.17
N LYS A 73 0.42 23.04 11.73
CA LYS A 73 -0.61 22.96 12.77
C LYS A 73 -1.90 22.33 12.25
N LYS A 74 -2.39 22.73 11.08
CA LYS A 74 -3.63 22.17 10.51
C LYS A 74 -3.43 20.72 10.03
N ALA A 75 -2.38 20.46 9.26
CA ALA A 75 -2.11 19.14 8.71
C ALA A 75 -1.75 18.14 9.82
N GLY A 76 -0.86 18.52 10.74
CA GLY A 76 -0.41 17.64 11.81
C GLY A 76 -1.54 17.17 12.72
N THR A 77 -2.43 18.07 13.15
CA THR A 77 -3.57 17.67 14.00
C THR A 77 -4.56 16.76 13.28
N VAL A 78 -4.85 17.04 12.00
CA VAL A 78 -5.77 16.21 11.20
C VAL A 78 -5.15 14.85 10.92
N ILE A 79 -3.88 14.80 10.51
CA ILE A 79 -3.17 13.54 10.24
C ILE A 79 -3.14 12.68 11.51
N LEU A 80 -2.75 13.27 12.65
CA LEU A 80 -2.68 12.54 13.92
C LEU A 80 -4.05 11.94 14.30
N ALA A 81 -5.12 12.76 14.25
CA ALA A 81 -6.45 12.27 14.63
C ALA A 81 -6.91 11.12 13.74
N ILE A 82 -6.67 11.22 12.43
CA ILE A 82 -7.11 10.18 11.49
C ILE A 82 -6.21 8.95 11.56
N SER A 83 -4.91 9.12 11.79
CA SER A 83 -4.00 7.98 11.99
C SER A 83 -4.39 7.17 13.21
N VAL A 84 -4.82 7.82 14.31
CA VAL A 84 -5.33 7.12 15.50
C VAL A 84 -6.62 6.37 15.19
N ILE A 85 -7.55 6.99 14.44
CA ILE A 85 -8.81 6.34 14.03
C ILE A 85 -8.52 5.14 13.10
N LEU A 86 -7.63 5.31 12.13
CA LEU A 86 -7.25 4.23 11.21
C LEU A 86 -6.55 3.10 11.96
N TRP A 87 -5.61 3.44 12.86
CA TRP A 87 -4.96 2.45 13.70
C TRP A 87 -6.00 1.65 14.51
N ALA A 88 -6.93 2.33 15.16
CA ALA A 88 -7.99 1.66 15.90
C ALA A 88 -8.87 0.78 14.99
N ALA A 89 -9.20 1.26 13.77
CA ALA A 89 -9.98 0.49 12.82
C ALA A 89 -9.24 -0.76 12.30
N LEU A 90 -7.90 -0.73 12.24
CA LEU A 90 -7.06 -1.84 11.79
C LEU A 90 -6.56 -2.72 12.94
N ALA A 91 -6.67 -2.26 14.21
CA ALA A 91 -6.28 -3.02 15.39
C ALA A 91 -7.46 -3.71 16.08
N PHE A 92 -8.69 -3.21 15.90
CA PHE A 92 -9.87 -3.72 16.60
C PHE A 92 -10.97 -4.18 15.64
N PRO A 93 -11.76 -5.22 16.04
CA PRO A 93 -11.51 -6.10 17.17
C PRO A 93 -10.32 -7.02 16.91
N ALA A 94 -9.53 -7.31 17.94
CA ALA A 94 -8.48 -8.33 17.86
C ALA A 94 -9.12 -9.73 17.73
N LEU A 95 -8.33 -10.71 17.29
CA LEU A 95 -8.73 -12.10 17.32
C LEU A 95 -9.00 -12.54 18.77
N THR A 96 -10.00 -13.37 18.97
CA THR A 96 -10.22 -14.05 20.25
C THR A 96 -9.19 -15.18 20.43
N GLU A 97 -8.91 -15.57 21.69
CA GLU A 97 -8.00 -16.68 21.98
C GLU A 97 -8.42 -17.99 21.27
N GLU A 98 -9.73 -18.23 21.11
CA GLU A 98 -10.24 -19.39 20.37
C GLU A 98 -9.88 -19.34 18.87
N GLN A 99 -9.77 -18.15 18.30
CA GLN A 99 -9.44 -17.94 16.89
C GLN A 99 -7.92 -17.97 16.65
N SER A 100 -7.12 -17.47 17.57
CA SER A 100 -5.65 -17.48 17.45
C SER A 100 -5.02 -18.82 17.86
N ALA A 101 -5.61 -19.53 18.81
CA ALA A 101 -5.08 -20.77 19.37
C ALA A 101 -4.65 -21.85 18.34
N PRO A 102 -5.39 -22.11 17.24
CA PRO A 102 -4.94 -23.08 16.24
C PRO A 102 -3.59 -22.70 15.61
N PHE A 103 -3.41 -21.42 15.27
CA PHE A 103 -2.18 -20.92 14.67
C PHE A 103 -1.03 -20.91 15.68
N GLU A 104 -1.27 -20.43 16.90
CA GLU A 104 -0.27 -20.38 17.97
C GLU A 104 0.22 -21.79 18.35
N ASN A 105 -0.67 -22.78 18.40
CA ASN A 105 -0.32 -24.16 18.65
C ASN A 105 0.53 -24.76 17.50
N GLU A 106 0.20 -24.44 16.23
CA GLU A 106 0.98 -24.90 15.09
C GLU A 106 2.36 -24.24 15.07
N ILE A 107 2.47 -22.94 15.37
CA ILE A 107 3.73 -22.21 15.49
C ILE A 107 4.58 -22.83 16.61
N ALA A 108 4.01 -23.06 17.78
CA ALA A 108 4.72 -23.70 18.91
C ALA A 108 5.21 -25.12 18.56
N ALA A 109 4.42 -25.90 17.83
CA ALA A 109 4.82 -27.20 17.36
C ALA A 109 5.97 -27.18 16.34
N LEU A 110 5.97 -26.16 15.46
CA LEU A 110 7.06 -25.94 14.51
C LEU A 110 8.33 -25.47 15.21
N ASP A 111 8.24 -24.57 16.20
CA ASP A 111 9.38 -24.13 17.01
C ASP A 111 10.01 -25.27 17.79
N ALA A 112 9.19 -26.16 18.38
CA ALA A 112 9.67 -27.36 19.05
C ALA A 112 10.45 -28.32 18.13
N ARG A 113 10.16 -28.29 16.82
CA ARG A 113 10.88 -29.09 15.79
C ARG A 113 12.09 -28.36 15.22
N LEU A 114 12.09 -27.02 15.19
CA LEU A 114 13.20 -26.20 14.70
C LEU A 114 14.39 -26.17 15.68
N THR A 115 14.10 -26.14 16.99
CA THR A 115 15.13 -26.07 18.03
C THR A 115 16.16 -27.20 17.93
N PRO A 116 15.76 -28.50 17.88
CA PRO A 116 16.73 -29.59 17.80
C PRO A 116 17.52 -29.61 16.48
N LEU A 117 16.94 -29.19 15.36
CA LEU A 117 17.66 -29.09 14.09
C LEU A 117 18.72 -27.99 14.12
N SER A 118 18.46 -26.88 14.83
CA SER A 118 19.44 -25.81 14.99
C SER A 118 20.64 -26.30 15.85
N GLU A 119 20.39 -27.04 16.93
CA GLU A 119 21.43 -27.66 17.77
C GLU A 119 22.23 -28.72 17.01
N GLU A 120 21.56 -29.52 16.17
CA GLU A 120 22.20 -30.51 15.31
C GLU A 120 23.15 -29.87 14.29
N ILE A 121 22.73 -28.76 13.64
CA ILE A 121 23.58 -28.00 12.71
C ILE A 121 24.80 -27.43 13.45
N GLU A 122 24.63 -26.87 14.64
CA GLU A 122 25.73 -26.36 15.46
C GLU A 122 26.74 -27.44 15.82
N THR A 123 26.26 -28.63 16.25
CA THR A 123 27.12 -29.77 16.58
C THR A 123 27.87 -30.33 15.37
N LEU A 124 27.18 -30.44 14.22
CA LEU A 124 27.82 -30.89 12.96
C LEU A 124 28.86 -29.88 12.47
N LYS A 125 28.61 -28.56 12.58
CA LYS A 125 29.59 -27.53 12.26
C LYS A 125 30.82 -27.60 13.17
N ALA A 126 30.64 -27.84 14.47
CA ALA A 126 31.75 -27.96 15.39
C ALA A 126 32.61 -29.21 15.08
N GLN A 127 32.00 -30.31 14.69
CA GLN A 127 32.71 -31.56 14.28
C GLN A 127 33.40 -31.35 12.93
N LEU A 128 32.81 -30.64 11.98
CA LEU A 128 33.39 -30.33 10.66
C LEU A 128 34.74 -29.59 10.78
N ALA A 129 34.88 -28.75 11.80
CA ALA A 129 36.14 -28.01 12.05
C ALA A 129 37.35 -28.93 12.33
N GLY A 130 37.12 -30.16 12.80
CA GLY A 130 38.16 -31.15 13.08
C GLY A 130 38.29 -32.26 12.04
N ALA A 131 37.39 -32.33 11.06
CA ALA A 131 37.33 -33.40 10.08
C ALA A 131 38.25 -33.18 8.87
N SER A 132 38.73 -34.26 8.22
CA SER A 132 39.56 -34.20 7.01
C SER A 132 39.18 -35.27 5.98
N GLY A 133 39.43 -35.00 4.71
CA GLY A 133 39.19 -35.96 3.63
C GLY A 133 37.70 -36.26 3.36
N GLU A 134 37.39 -37.55 3.16
CA GLU A 134 36.02 -38.04 2.86
C GLU A 134 35.03 -37.73 3.98
N GLU A 135 35.47 -37.75 5.24
CA GLU A 135 34.67 -37.46 6.42
C GLU A 135 34.14 -36.03 6.41
N LYS A 136 34.95 -35.07 5.95
CA LYS A 136 34.55 -33.69 5.76
C LYS A 136 33.44 -33.53 4.74
N THR A 137 33.50 -34.29 3.64
CA THR A 137 32.47 -34.25 2.57
C THR A 137 31.15 -34.84 3.07
N ALA A 138 31.20 -35.95 3.80
CA ALA A 138 30.01 -36.57 4.37
C ALA A 138 29.31 -35.66 5.42
N MET A 139 30.12 -35.00 6.29
CA MET A 139 29.57 -34.03 7.25
C MET A 139 28.95 -32.80 6.57
N GLN A 140 29.57 -32.28 5.51
CA GLN A 140 29.02 -31.19 4.75
C GLN A 140 27.67 -31.56 4.14
N GLN A 141 27.52 -32.75 3.56
CA GLN A 141 26.25 -33.24 3.05
C GLN A 141 25.20 -33.40 4.15
N ALA A 142 25.58 -33.85 5.34
CA ALA A 142 24.66 -33.92 6.48
C ALA A 142 24.19 -32.55 6.93
N ILE A 143 25.09 -31.54 6.99
CA ILE A 143 24.72 -30.13 7.29
C ILE A 143 23.76 -29.59 6.24
N ASP A 144 24.02 -29.83 4.96
CA ASP A 144 23.16 -29.36 3.87
C ASP A 144 21.76 -30.00 3.94
N ASP A 145 21.68 -31.31 4.27
CA ASP A 145 20.40 -32.02 4.41
C ASP A 145 19.58 -31.52 5.62
N VAL A 146 20.22 -31.33 6.77
CA VAL A 146 19.57 -30.80 7.97
C VAL A 146 19.18 -29.34 7.77
N SER A 147 20.02 -28.55 7.09
CA SER A 147 19.73 -27.14 6.73
C SER A 147 18.55 -27.05 5.79
N ALA A 148 18.42 -27.94 4.80
CA ALA A 148 17.27 -27.98 3.90
C ALA A 148 15.96 -28.31 4.65
N ARG A 149 16.00 -29.25 5.60
CA ARG A 149 14.85 -29.60 6.46
C ARG A 149 14.47 -28.44 7.37
N ARG A 150 15.45 -27.74 7.94
CA ARG A 150 15.23 -26.54 8.75
C ARG A 150 14.58 -25.44 7.91
N ALA A 151 15.11 -25.16 6.73
CA ALA A 151 14.57 -24.14 5.83
C ALA A 151 13.10 -24.43 5.45
N ALA A 152 12.74 -25.70 5.16
CA ALA A 152 11.35 -26.08 4.88
C ALA A 152 10.41 -25.88 6.08
N LEU A 153 10.88 -26.10 7.31
CA LEU A 153 10.09 -25.84 8.52
C LEU A 153 9.99 -24.34 8.83
N GLU A 154 11.04 -23.56 8.59
CA GLU A 154 11.02 -22.10 8.71
C GLU A 154 10.04 -21.47 7.70
N GLU A 155 10.05 -21.96 6.45
CA GLU A 155 9.08 -21.55 5.44
C GLU A 155 7.66 -21.86 5.88
N ARG A 156 7.41 -23.07 6.39
CA ARG A 156 6.09 -23.45 6.91
C ARG A 156 5.67 -22.61 8.11
N LYS A 157 6.58 -22.29 9.02
CA LYS A 157 6.32 -21.40 10.16
C LYS A 157 5.93 -20.01 9.67
N ALA A 158 6.70 -19.45 8.73
CA ALA A 158 6.39 -18.17 8.13
C ALA A 158 5.02 -18.16 7.45
N GLU A 159 4.60 -19.25 6.78
CA GLU A 159 3.26 -19.37 6.21
C GLU A 159 2.17 -19.30 7.29
N VAL A 160 2.35 -20.00 8.42
CA VAL A 160 1.37 -20.02 9.52
C VAL A 160 1.30 -18.64 10.21
N GLU A 161 2.44 -18.02 10.48
CA GLU A 161 2.51 -16.66 11.05
C GLU A 161 1.84 -15.67 10.11
N ASN A 162 2.08 -15.79 8.82
CA ASN A 162 1.45 -15.00 7.78
C ASN A 162 -0.06 -15.21 7.74
N ALA A 163 -0.53 -16.44 7.87
CA ALA A 163 -1.96 -16.74 7.92
C ALA A 163 -2.63 -16.11 9.15
N LEU A 164 -1.98 -16.19 10.32
CA LEU A 164 -2.45 -15.55 11.56
C LEU A 164 -2.54 -14.03 11.41
N ALA A 165 -1.51 -13.40 10.87
CA ALA A 165 -1.49 -11.95 10.64
C ALA A 165 -2.59 -11.51 9.65
N SER A 166 -2.80 -12.27 8.57
CA SER A 166 -3.86 -12.03 7.60
C SER A 166 -5.25 -12.15 8.24
N GLU A 167 -5.49 -13.19 9.03
CA GLU A 167 -6.78 -13.40 9.71
C GLU A 167 -7.01 -12.34 10.80
N SER A 168 -5.94 -11.89 11.48
CA SER A 168 -5.99 -10.79 12.43
C SER A 168 -6.51 -9.51 11.77
N VAL A 169 -5.93 -9.10 10.64
CA VAL A 169 -6.39 -7.93 9.88
C VAL A 169 -7.81 -8.13 9.37
N ARG A 170 -8.13 -9.32 8.87
CA ARG A 170 -9.45 -9.65 8.34
C ARG A 170 -10.58 -9.49 9.36
N ASN A 171 -10.33 -9.80 10.63
CA ASN A 171 -11.30 -9.69 11.70
C ASN A 171 -11.56 -8.24 12.15
N THR A 172 -10.64 -7.32 11.89
CA THR A 172 -10.76 -5.90 12.28
C THR A 172 -11.91 -5.18 11.59
N PHE A 173 -12.28 -4.00 12.10
CA PHE A 173 -13.25 -3.14 11.41
C PHE A 173 -12.81 -2.79 10.00
N GLY A 174 -11.53 -2.46 9.80
CA GLY A 174 -10.96 -2.20 8.48
C GLY A 174 -11.07 -3.40 7.55
N GLY A 175 -10.74 -4.60 8.03
CA GLY A 175 -10.86 -5.84 7.28
C GLY A 175 -12.30 -6.16 6.88
N ARG A 176 -13.27 -5.95 7.78
CA ARG A 176 -14.69 -6.14 7.48
C ARG A 176 -15.21 -5.15 6.46
N ILE A 177 -14.75 -3.89 6.51
CA ILE A 177 -15.09 -2.89 5.49
C ILE A 177 -14.47 -3.30 4.14
N GLY A 178 -13.20 -3.74 4.12
CA GLY A 178 -12.55 -4.25 2.91
C GLY A 178 -13.34 -5.39 2.27
N GLN A 179 -13.76 -6.40 3.06
CA GLN A 179 -14.60 -7.50 2.57
C GLN A 179 -15.97 -7.02 2.05
N PHE A 180 -16.57 -6.01 2.69
CA PHE A 180 -17.83 -5.46 2.26
C PHE A 180 -17.75 -4.74 0.90
N VAL A 181 -16.64 -4.07 0.62
CA VAL A 181 -16.43 -3.35 -0.65
C VAL A 181 -15.80 -4.20 -1.75
N GLU A 182 -15.19 -5.34 -1.42
CA GLU A 182 -14.55 -6.26 -2.36
C GLU A 182 -15.40 -6.60 -3.59
N PRO A 183 -16.72 -6.90 -3.49
CA PRO A 183 -17.53 -7.20 -4.67
C PRO A 183 -17.56 -6.08 -5.70
N VAL A 184 -17.41 -4.82 -5.26
CA VAL A 184 -17.38 -3.65 -6.14
C VAL A 184 -16.03 -3.55 -6.86
N PHE A 185 -14.93 -3.90 -6.18
CA PHE A 185 -13.56 -3.77 -6.72
C PHE A 185 -13.03 -5.05 -7.37
N ARG A 186 -13.70 -6.18 -7.16
CA ARG A 186 -13.36 -7.47 -7.78
C ARG A 186 -13.23 -7.42 -9.32
N PRO A 187 -14.04 -6.63 -10.09
CA PRO A 187 -13.85 -6.49 -11.52
C PRO A 187 -12.49 -5.91 -11.95
N LEU A 188 -11.83 -5.15 -11.04
CA LEU A 188 -10.48 -4.62 -11.23
C LEU A 188 -9.38 -5.65 -10.88
N GLY A 189 -9.76 -6.79 -10.30
CA GLY A 189 -8.85 -7.80 -9.81
C GLY A 189 -8.36 -7.52 -8.37
N PHE A 190 -9.02 -6.63 -7.63
CA PHE A 190 -8.67 -6.34 -6.24
C PHE A 190 -9.36 -7.31 -5.31
N ASP A 191 -8.64 -7.73 -4.28
CA ASP A 191 -9.13 -8.51 -3.17
C ASP A 191 -9.35 -7.62 -1.93
N TRP A 192 -9.94 -8.17 -0.87
CA TRP A 192 -10.22 -7.44 0.36
C TRP A 192 -8.94 -6.82 0.99
N ARG A 193 -7.76 -7.44 0.81
CA ARG A 193 -6.48 -6.94 1.33
C ARG A 193 -6.06 -5.66 0.63
N THR A 194 -6.17 -5.64 -0.69
CA THR A 194 -5.96 -4.45 -1.50
C THR A 194 -6.96 -3.35 -1.13
N ASP A 195 -8.23 -3.71 -0.90
CA ASP A 195 -9.26 -2.74 -0.52
C ASP A 195 -9.00 -2.11 0.86
N VAL A 196 -8.54 -2.89 1.84
CA VAL A 196 -8.07 -2.37 3.14
C VAL A 196 -6.91 -1.40 2.96
N ALA A 197 -5.95 -1.74 2.11
CA ALA A 197 -4.83 -0.86 1.82
C ALA A 197 -5.27 0.44 1.12
N LEU A 198 -6.25 0.38 0.21
CA LEU A 198 -6.82 1.58 -0.42
C LEU A 198 -7.56 2.47 0.59
N ILE A 199 -8.25 1.90 1.56
CA ILE A 199 -8.89 2.64 2.66
C ILE A 199 -7.82 3.38 3.48
N SER A 200 -6.71 2.72 3.84
CA SER A 200 -5.61 3.36 4.55
C SER A 200 -4.97 4.49 3.75
N GLY A 201 -4.90 4.32 2.44
CA GLY A 201 -4.37 5.30 1.50
C GLY A 201 -5.20 6.59 1.37
N VAL A 202 -6.47 6.59 1.81
CA VAL A 202 -7.26 7.83 1.92
C VAL A 202 -6.68 8.74 3.01
N VAL A 203 -6.05 8.19 4.04
CA VAL A 203 -5.37 8.96 5.09
C VAL A 203 -4.04 9.49 4.57
N ALA A 204 -3.20 8.59 4.08
CA ALA A 204 -1.92 8.90 3.46
C ALA A 204 -1.61 7.85 2.39
N LYS A 205 -1.32 8.28 1.17
CA LYS A 205 -1.07 7.34 0.04
C LYS A 205 0.12 6.42 0.32
N GLU A 206 1.08 6.86 1.09
CA GLU A 206 2.24 6.08 1.53
C GLU A 206 1.84 4.88 2.40
N ALA A 207 0.74 5.00 3.15
CA ALA A 207 0.23 3.94 4.00
C ALA A 207 -0.29 2.73 3.21
N ILE A 208 -0.59 2.88 1.91
CA ILE A 208 -1.02 1.76 1.05
C ILE A 208 0.02 0.65 1.07
N LEU A 209 1.30 0.98 0.88
CA LEU A 209 2.37 -0.01 0.81
C LEU A 209 2.56 -0.73 2.14
N SER A 210 2.58 0.01 3.25
CA SER A 210 2.69 -0.56 4.59
C SER A 210 1.50 -1.47 4.91
N THR A 211 0.27 -1.02 4.63
CA THR A 211 -0.94 -1.82 4.87
C THR A 211 -1.00 -3.04 3.95
N MET A 212 -0.57 -2.93 2.70
CA MET A 212 -0.43 -4.09 1.82
C MET A 212 0.59 -5.09 2.37
N GLY A 213 1.76 -4.61 2.81
CA GLY A 213 2.77 -5.46 3.46
C GLY A 213 2.18 -6.27 4.60
N THR A 214 1.47 -5.61 5.51
CA THR A 214 0.82 -6.25 6.66
C THR A 214 -0.32 -7.19 6.23
N ALA A 215 -1.20 -6.75 5.32
CA ALA A 215 -2.37 -7.53 4.90
C ALA A 215 -2.00 -8.77 4.07
N TYR A 216 -0.92 -8.70 3.28
CA TYR A 216 -0.36 -9.85 2.57
C TYR A 216 0.64 -10.65 3.41
N SER A 217 0.79 -10.27 4.67
CA SER A 217 1.56 -11.01 5.67
C SER A 217 3.03 -11.22 5.30
N ILE A 218 3.72 -10.13 5.05
CA ILE A 218 5.15 -10.15 4.74
C ILE A 218 5.96 -9.83 6.01
N GLY A 219 5.45 -10.21 7.20
CA GLY A 219 6.10 -9.87 8.47
C GLY A 219 6.25 -8.36 8.69
N GLU A 220 7.04 -7.93 9.66
CA GLU A 220 7.53 -6.56 9.76
C GLU A 220 8.47 -6.30 8.57
N THR A 221 7.89 -5.99 7.42
CA THR A 221 8.67 -5.53 6.27
C THR A 221 9.14 -4.14 6.60
N ASP A 222 10.45 -4.01 6.70
CA ASP A 222 11.10 -2.70 6.69
C ASP A 222 10.54 -1.92 5.49
N PRO A 223 9.91 -0.76 5.69
CA PRO A 223 9.44 0.08 4.59
C PRO A 223 10.54 0.40 3.57
N ASP A 224 11.80 0.23 3.96
CA ASP A 224 12.99 0.43 3.14
C ASP A 224 13.37 -0.82 2.29
N GLU A 225 12.70 -1.99 2.46
CA GLU A 225 12.87 -3.17 1.60
C GLU A 225 11.61 -3.48 0.75
N PRO A 226 11.30 -2.67 -0.26
CA PRO A 226 10.13 -2.89 -1.14
C PRO A 226 10.26 -4.15 -2.01
N ASP A 227 11.43 -4.76 -2.07
CA ASP A 227 11.69 -5.93 -2.91
C ASP A 227 11.01 -7.20 -2.41
N SER A 228 10.82 -7.35 -1.10
CA SER A 228 10.12 -8.49 -0.51
C SER A 228 8.62 -8.52 -0.85
N LEU A 229 7.94 -7.36 -0.76
CA LEU A 229 6.53 -7.24 -1.14
C LEU A 229 6.34 -7.41 -2.65
N SER A 230 7.25 -6.87 -3.46
CA SER A 230 7.19 -7.00 -4.92
C SER A 230 7.35 -8.43 -5.37
N ALA A 231 8.27 -9.19 -4.78
CA ALA A 231 8.49 -10.60 -5.07
C ALA A 231 7.27 -11.45 -4.66
N LYS A 232 6.69 -11.19 -3.49
CA LYS A 232 5.52 -11.94 -3.02
C LYS A 232 4.26 -11.66 -3.85
N LEU A 233 4.00 -10.40 -4.20
CA LEU A 233 2.90 -10.06 -5.11
C LEU A 233 3.09 -10.67 -6.51
N ALA A 234 4.33 -10.76 -6.99
CA ALA A 234 4.63 -11.41 -8.27
C ALA A 234 4.44 -12.94 -8.23
N SER A 235 4.59 -13.57 -7.08
CA SER A 235 4.38 -15.02 -6.88
C SER A 235 2.93 -15.37 -6.52
N ASP A 236 2.12 -14.41 -6.08
CA ASP A 236 0.72 -14.64 -5.72
C ASP A 236 -0.13 -14.83 -6.99
N SER A 237 -0.83 -15.96 -7.07
CA SER A 237 -1.70 -16.30 -8.20
C SER A 237 -2.89 -15.34 -8.42
N GLY A 238 -3.26 -14.56 -7.40
CA GLY A 238 -4.28 -13.51 -7.48
C GLY A 238 -3.81 -12.26 -8.20
N TRP A 239 -2.49 -12.09 -8.38
CA TRP A 239 -1.91 -10.92 -9.01
C TRP A 239 -1.49 -11.15 -10.45
N SER A 240 -1.78 -10.20 -11.31
CA SER A 240 -1.40 -10.20 -12.73
C SER A 240 -0.88 -8.82 -13.15
N LYS A 241 -0.20 -8.74 -14.28
CA LYS A 241 0.18 -7.45 -14.90
C LYS A 241 -1.02 -6.53 -15.05
N THR A 242 -2.18 -7.09 -15.36
CA THR A 242 -3.45 -6.36 -15.50
C THR A 242 -3.92 -5.78 -14.16
N THR A 243 -3.90 -6.57 -13.08
CA THR A 243 -4.25 -6.11 -11.73
C THR A 243 -3.30 -5.03 -11.23
N ALA A 244 -1.99 -5.21 -11.46
CA ALA A 244 -0.98 -4.22 -11.09
C ALA A 244 -1.19 -2.89 -11.84
N LEU A 245 -1.48 -2.93 -13.15
CA LEU A 245 -1.80 -1.74 -13.93
C LEU A 245 -3.06 -1.04 -13.42
N ALA A 246 -4.13 -1.82 -13.14
CA ALA A 246 -5.37 -1.29 -12.60
C ALA A 246 -5.16 -0.57 -11.26
N LEU A 247 -4.38 -1.17 -10.35
CA LEU A 247 -4.07 -0.56 -9.06
C LEU A 247 -3.25 0.73 -9.23
N MET A 248 -2.24 0.74 -10.09
CA MET A 248 -1.45 1.94 -10.34
C MET A 248 -2.30 3.09 -10.89
N LEU A 249 -3.20 2.81 -11.85
CA LEU A 249 -4.12 3.80 -12.40
C LEU A 249 -5.14 4.28 -11.36
N PHE A 250 -5.66 3.36 -10.55
CA PHE A 250 -6.60 3.69 -9.49
C PHE A 250 -5.96 4.61 -8.44
N VAL A 251 -4.79 4.24 -7.91
CA VAL A 251 -4.06 5.01 -6.88
C VAL A 251 -3.62 6.38 -7.39
N LEU A 252 -3.32 6.50 -8.68
CA LEU A 252 -2.97 7.79 -9.29
C LEU A 252 -4.13 8.80 -9.21
N ILE A 253 -5.37 8.35 -9.46
CA ILE A 253 -6.53 9.20 -9.72
C ILE A 253 -7.49 9.30 -8.54
N TYR A 254 -7.58 8.25 -7.70
CA TYR A 254 -8.58 8.18 -6.63
C TYR A 254 -8.46 9.33 -5.62
N SER A 255 -9.38 9.40 -4.68
CA SER A 255 -9.52 10.48 -3.70
C SER A 255 -8.17 11.01 -3.18
N PRO A 256 -7.98 12.33 -3.12
CA PRO A 256 -6.81 12.93 -2.48
C PRO A 256 -6.80 12.57 -0.98
N CYS A 257 -5.64 12.76 -0.33
CA CYS A 257 -5.51 12.51 1.10
C CYS A 257 -6.53 13.35 1.91
N PHE A 258 -6.90 12.85 3.07
CA PHE A 258 -7.96 13.48 3.89
C PHE A 258 -7.64 14.92 4.27
N VAL A 259 -6.37 15.27 4.45
CA VAL A 259 -5.96 16.66 4.70
C VAL A 259 -6.38 17.58 3.55
N THR A 260 -6.17 17.16 2.31
CA THR A 260 -6.60 17.91 1.13
C THR A 260 -8.12 18.05 1.08
N LEU A 261 -8.87 17.01 1.45
CA LEU A 261 -10.33 17.06 1.51
C LEU A 261 -10.82 18.05 2.57
N VAL A 262 -10.16 18.11 3.73
CA VAL A 262 -10.48 19.09 4.79
C VAL A 262 -10.17 20.52 4.34
N VAL A 263 -9.05 20.73 3.64
CA VAL A 263 -8.74 22.05 3.05
C VAL A 263 -9.80 22.43 2.01
N LEU A 264 -10.14 21.50 1.11
CA LEU A 264 -11.18 21.72 0.11
C LEU A 264 -12.53 22.09 0.75
N LYS A 265 -12.94 21.39 1.82
CA LYS A 265 -14.14 21.73 2.59
C LYS A 265 -14.12 23.17 3.09
N ASN A 266 -12.99 23.62 3.62
CA ASN A 266 -12.85 24.96 4.19
C ASN A 266 -12.85 26.04 3.09
N GLU A 267 -12.16 25.82 1.98
CA GLU A 267 -12.07 26.75 0.87
C GLU A 267 -13.37 26.82 0.05
N ALA A 268 -14.00 25.67 -0.18
CA ALA A 268 -15.25 25.59 -0.95
C ALA A 268 -16.52 25.85 -0.10
N GLY A 269 -16.37 26.07 1.21
CA GLY A 269 -17.44 26.51 2.09
C GLY A 269 -18.44 25.41 2.50
N GLY A 270 -18.06 24.11 2.48
CA GLY A 270 -18.98 23.10 2.97
C GLY A 270 -18.59 21.64 2.81
N TRP A 271 -19.19 20.79 3.62
CA TRP A 271 -19.01 19.34 3.60
C TRP A 271 -19.43 18.68 2.27
N ARG A 272 -20.37 19.30 1.54
CA ARG A 272 -20.88 18.81 0.25
C ARG A 272 -19.75 18.67 -0.78
N TRP A 273 -18.81 19.62 -0.82
CA TRP A 273 -17.70 19.62 -1.74
C TRP A 273 -16.64 18.56 -1.38
N LEU A 274 -16.46 18.31 -0.07
CA LEU A 274 -15.60 17.22 0.39
C LEU A 274 -16.13 15.86 -0.09
N PHE A 275 -17.40 15.56 0.20
CA PHE A 275 -18.02 14.30 -0.20
C PHE A 275 -18.12 14.17 -1.73
N PHE A 276 -18.48 15.25 -2.41
CA PHE A 276 -18.49 15.28 -3.87
C PHE A 276 -17.11 14.92 -4.44
N SER A 277 -16.05 15.56 -3.98
CA SER A 277 -14.68 15.30 -4.45
C SER A 277 -14.26 13.85 -4.17
N MET A 278 -14.56 13.35 -2.98
CA MET A 278 -14.21 11.97 -2.60
C MET A 278 -14.90 10.94 -3.51
N VAL A 279 -16.21 11.04 -3.64
CA VAL A 279 -17.00 10.10 -4.47
C VAL A 279 -16.67 10.25 -5.95
N PHE A 280 -16.58 11.48 -6.45
CA PHE A 280 -16.32 11.76 -7.84
C PHE A 280 -14.94 11.25 -8.29
N ASN A 281 -13.88 11.57 -7.53
CA ASN A 281 -12.53 11.13 -7.87
C ASN A 281 -12.40 9.60 -7.78
N THR A 282 -13.03 8.97 -6.79
CA THR A 282 -13.06 7.51 -6.68
C THR A 282 -13.80 6.86 -7.85
N ALA A 283 -14.93 7.44 -8.30
CA ALA A 283 -15.66 6.95 -9.46
C ALA A 283 -14.86 7.10 -10.76
N VAL A 284 -14.17 8.23 -10.94
CA VAL A 284 -13.27 8.45 -12.10
C VAL A 284 -12.11 7.46 -12.06
N ALA A 285 -11.49 7.27 -10.90
CA ALA A 285 -10.41 6.30 -10.72
C ALA A 285 -10.86 4.88 -11.06
N TYR A 286 -12.05 4.49 -10.58
CA TYR A 286 -12.64 3.20 -10.88
C TYR A 286 -12.86 3.03 -12.39
N ALA A 287 -13.45 4.00 -13.07
CA ALA A 287 -13.70 3.94 -14.51
C ALA A 287 -12.39 3.81 -15.30
N VAL A 288 -11.37 4.60 -14.95
CA VAL A 288 -10.06 4.54 -15.64
C VAL A 288 -9.34 3.22 -15.36
N ALA A 289 -9.34 2.75 -14.11
CA ALA A 289 -8.76 1.45 -13.76
C ALA A 289 -9.48 0.30 -14.45
N TYR A 290 -10.80 0.35 -14.58
CA TYR A 290 -11.59 -0.64 -15.30
C TYR A 290 -11.24 -0.67 -16.79
N ILE A 291 -11.11 0.50 -17.43
CA ILE A 291 -10.62 0.59 -18.82
C ILE A 291 -9.20 0.01 -18.89
N GLY A 292 -8.33 0.34 -17.94
CA GLY A 292 -6.98 -0.24 -17.83
C GLY A 292 -7.00 -1.77 -17.73
N THR A 293 -7.95 -2.32 -16.97
CA THR A 293 -8.16 -3.78 -16.86
C THR A 293 -8.57 -4.39 -18.20
N LEU A 294 -9.48 -3.75 -18.94
CA LEU A 294 -9.89 -4.22 -20.27
C LEU A 294 -8.72 -4.20 -21.26
N VAL A 295 -7.97 -3.11 -21.28
CA VAL A 295 -6.77 -2.97 -22.12
C VAL A 295 -5.71 -4.01 -21.72
N GLY A 296 -5.48 -4.20 -20.44
CA GLY A 296 -4.53 -5.18 -19.93
C GLY A 296 -4.87 -6.62 -20.30
N ARG A 297 -6.17 -6.98 -20.28
CA ARG A 297 -6.64 -8.30 -20.75
C ARG A 297 -6.43 -8.53 -22.25
N VAL A 298 -6.47 -7.47 -23.05
CA VAL A 298 -6.19 -7.57 -24.49
C VAL A 298 -4.70 -7.69 -24.77
N LEU A 299 -3.84 -7.05 -23.93
CA LEU A 299 -2.39 -7.02 -24.16
C LEU A 299 -1.67 -8.22 -23.55
N TRP A 300 -2.15 -8.75 -22.42
CA TRP A 300 -1.45 -9.79 -21.65
C TRP A 300 -2.31 -11.00 -21.26
N GLY A 301 -3.59 -11.00 -21.56
CA GLY A 301 -4.53 -12.10 -21.33
C GLY A 301 -4.79 -12.84 -22.58
#